data_533bf9a6e27f199c98cb31ec2d90310a
#
_entry.id   533bf9a6e27f199c98cb31ec2d90310a
#
_cell.length_a   1.000
_cell.length_b   1.000
_cell.length_c   1.000
_cell.angle_alpha   90.00
_cell.angle_beta   90.00
_cell.angle_gamma   90.00
#
_symmetry.space_group_name_H-M   'P 1'
#
loop_
_entity.id
_entity.type
_entity.pdbx_description
1 polymer ?
#
loop_
_entity_poly.entity_id
_entity_poly.type
_entity_poly.pdbx_seq_one_letter_code
_entity_poly.pdbx_strand_id
1 'polypeptide(L)'
;MKEKIFLIDLDGVLVGDKKLNPIKGAREFLEVLRSKGIPFRVVSNNSTRPPSEIVKILREKGLELEEERFVSPLKVLPKYLRSMNIKRVLLIGMEPVKRYLMEEGIEVVEDHQVQGVVVAQDRSLDFHKLKLAVSAVFLASAKIIPVNLSRIVKDDDGLYFPSAGSVALMLKHATNYPDELPNLGKPSKEFIDYALNGLEGEEVYLISDDI
;
A
#
# COMPACT_ATOMS: atom_id res chain seq x y z
N MET A 1 13.84 -28.89 12.34
CA MET A 1 13.97 -27.42 12.55
C MET A 1 12.64 -26.82 12.13
N LYS A 2 12.08 -25.93 12.94
CA LYS A 2 10.87 -25.20 12.55
C LYS A 2 11.15 -24.38 11.31
N GLU A 3 10.31 -24.44 10.32
CA GLU A 3 10.47 -23.65 9.11
C GLU A 3 10.16 -22.18 9.41
N LYS A 4 11.11 -21.30 9.07
CA LYS A 4 11.04 -19.86 9.33
C LYS A 4 10.58 -19.13 8.08
N ILE A 5 9.62 -18.21 8.24
CA ILE A 5 9.15 -17.30 7.20
C ILE A 5 9.71 -15.90 7.49
N PHE A 6 10.20 -15.21 6.47
CA PHE A 6 10.65 -13.82 6.60
C PHE A 6 9.70 -12.87 5.88
N LEU A 7 9.19 -11.88 6.60
CA LEU A 7 8.60 -10.67 6.05
C LEU A 7 9.67 -9.58 6.11
N ILE A 8 10.06 -9.05 4.96
CA ILE A 8 11.19 -8.14 4.83
C ILE A 8 10.66 -6.80 4.34
N ASP A 9 10.87 -5.75 5.14
CA ASP A 9 10.50 -4.41 4.71
C ASP A 9 11.29 -3.98 3.46
N LEU A 10 10.66 -3.22 2.58
CA LEU A 10 11.33 -2.68 1.41
C LEU A 10 12.11 -1.42 1.78
N ASP A 11 11.40 -0.41 2.30
CA ASP A 11 11.97 0.89 2.66
C ASP A 11 12.88 0.77 3.88
N GLY A 12 14.10 1.31 3.81
CA GLY A 12 15.07 1.29 4.90
C GLY A 12 15.80 -0.06 5.09
N VAL A 13 15.32 -1.16 4.48
CA VAL A 13 15.92 -2.51 4.61
C VAL A 13 16.52 -2.98 3.29
N LEU A 14 15.79 -2.91 2.19
CA LEU A 14 16.27 -3.33 0.87
C LEU A 14 16.60 -2.15 -0.03
N VAL A 15 15.91 -1.02 0.13
CA VAL A 15 16.13 0.23 -0.61
C VAL A 15 16.32 1.41 0.33
N GLY A 16 17.18 2.36 -0.05
CA GLY A 16 17.57 3.48 0.80
C GLY A 16 16.86 4.81 0.51
N ASP A 17 16.08 4.90 -0.57
CA ASP A 17 15.45 6.15 -1.02
C ASP A 17 14.14 5.93 -1.77
N LYS A 18 13.42 7.00 -2.08
CA LYS A 18 12.14 6.97 -2.83
C LYS A 18 12.30 6.62 -4.31
N LYS A 19 13.53 6.61 -4.82
CA LYS A 19 13.89 6.14 -6.17
C LYS A 19 14.09 4.64 -6.22
N LEU A 20 13.94 3.93 -5.08
CA LEU A 20 14.10 2.48 -4.93
C LEU A 20 15.53 2.00 -5.26
N ASN A 21 16.55 2.78 -4.89
CA ASN A 21 17.94 2.34 -5.05
C ASN A 21 18.29 1.30 -3.98
N PRO A 22 18.75 0.09 -4.39
CA PRO A 22 19.09 -0.97 -3.45
C PRO A 22 20.21 -0.58 -2.48
N ILE A 23 20.06 -0.96 -1.23
CA ILE A 23 21.10 -0.84 -0.20
C ILE A 23 22.17 -1.90 -0.49
N LYS A 24 23.43 -1.58 -0.15
CA LYS A 24 24.54 -2.54 -0.26
C LYS A 24 24.24 -3.83 0.52
N GLY A 25 24.34 -4.97 -0.14
CA GLY A 25 24.06 -6.29 0.43
C GLY A 25 22.61 -6.76 0.28
N ALA A 26 21.68 -5.92 -0.18
CA ALA A 26 20.28 -6.32 -0.36
C ALA A 26 20.11 -7.45 -1.40
N ARG A 27 20.86 -7.38 -2.50
CA ARG A 27 20.85 -8.41 -3.55
C ARG A 27 21.32 -9.74 -3.00
N GLU A 28 22.51 -9.74 -2.41
CA GLU A 28 23.15 -10.93 -1.84
C GLU A 28 22.27 -11.56 -0.75
N PHE A 29 21.61 -10.74 0.05
CA PHE A 29 20.67 -11.19 1.07
C PHE A 29 19.50 -11.98 0.46
N LEU A 30 18.83 -11.45 -0.57
CA LEU A 30 17.73 -12.13 -1.25
C LEU A 30 18.22 -13.40 -1.98
N GLU A 31 19.41 -13.38 -2.56
CA GLU A 31 20.03 -14.56 -3.19
C GLU A 31 20.28 -15.68 -2.18
N VAL A 32 20.76 -15.35 -0.97
CA VAL A 32 20.95 -16.32 0.12
C VAL A 32 19.60 -16.94 0.54
N LEU A 33 18.55 -16.15 0.70
CA LEU A 33 17.23 -16.69 1.05
C LEU A 33 16.71 -17.67 -0.01
N ARG A 34 16.87 -17.33 -1.30
CA ARG A 34 16.46 -18.21 -2.41
C ARG A 34 17.29 -19.48 -2.45
N SER A 35 18.62 -19.38 -2.38
CA SER A 35 19.51 -20.52 -2.46
C SER A 35 19.32 -21.53 -1.33
N LYS A 36 18.86 -21.05 -0.17
CA LYS A 36 18.53 -21.87 0.99
C LYS A 36 17.07 -22.33 1.03
N GLY A 37 16.26 -21.96 0.04
CA GLY A 37 14.83 -22.29 0.00
C GLY A 37 14.03 -21.68 1.15
N ILE A 38 14.50 -20.58 1.75
CA ILE A 38 13.83 -19.94 2.89
C ILE A 38 12.62 -19.16 2.37
N PRO A 39 11.39 -19.42 2.86
CA PRO A 39 10.20 -18.67 2.49
C PRO A 39 10.30 -17.20 2.90
N PHE A 40 10.01 -16.28 1.97
CA PHE A 40 9.97 -14.86 2.28
C PHE A 40 8.98 -14.09 1.41
N ARG A 41 8.55 -12.93 1.93
CA ARG A 41 7.87 -11.85 1.19
C ARG A 41 8.59 -10.53 1.48
N VAL A 42 8.63 -9.68 0.47
CA VAL A 42 9.00 -8.27 0.63
C VAL A 42 7.71 -7.49 0.83
N VAL A 43 7.65 -6.69 1.89
CA VAL A 43 6.46 -5.94 2.31
C VAL A 43 6.74 -4.45 2.33
N SER A 44 5.75 -3.63 1.98
CA SER A 44 5.89 -2.17 1.99
C SER A 44 4.53 -1.51 2.19
N ASN A 45 4.48 -0.34 2.84
CA ASN A 45 3.30 0.51 2.87
C ASN A 45 3.22 1.49 1.69
N ASN A 46 4.06 1.31 0.66
CA ASN A 46 4.01 2.14 -0.54
C ASN A 46 2.62 2.08 -1.20
N SER A 47 2.09 3.26 -1.54
CA SER A 47 0.80 3.42 -2.19
C SER A 47 0.82 4.44 -3.33
N THR A 48 2.02 4.77 -3.85
CA THR A 48 2.20 5.69 -4.97
C THR A 48 2.25 4.98 -6.32
N ARG A 49 2.56 3.67 -6.32
CA ARG A 49 2.73 2.85 -7.53
C ARG A 49 2.16 1.45 -7.34
N PRO A 50 1.64 0.83 -8.43
CA PRO A 50 1.22 -0.57 -8.38
C PRO A 50 2.38 -1.52 -8.05
N PRO A 51 2.09 -2.69 -7.46
CA PRO A 51 3.12 -3.68 -7.12
C PRO A 51 4.00 -4.09 -8.29
N SER A 52 3.42 -4.32 -9.48
CA SER A 52 4.13 -4.68 -10.71
C SER A 52 5.16 -3.62 -11.13
N GLU A 53 4.80 -2.34 -11.02
CA GLU A 53 5.70 -1.24 -11.36
C GLU A 53 6.88 -1.14 -10.37
N ILE A 54 6.62 -1.32 -9.07
CA ILE A 54 7.70 -1.35 -8.06
C ILE A 54 8.66 -2.50 -8.34
N VAL A 55 8.15 -3.70 -8.57
CA VAL A 55 8.98 -4.88 -8.89
C VAL A 55 9.79 -4.67 -10.17
N LYS A 56 9.19 -4.08 -11.20
CA LYS A 56 9.89 -3.74 -12.44
C LYS A 56 11.08 -2.81 -12.17
N ILE A 57 10.86 -1.72 -11.42
CA ILE A 57 11.93 -0.77 -11.07
C ILE A 57 13.04 -1.46 -10.26
N LEU A 58 12.69 -2.30 -9.29
CA LEU A 58 13.67 -3.05 -8.49
C LEU A 58 14.55 -3.94 -9.38
N ARG A 59 13.95 -4.68 -10.32
CA ARG A 59 14.68 -5.51 -11.29
C ARG A 59 15.62 -4.70 -12.18
N GLU A 60 15.14 -3.56 -12.72
CA GLU A 60 15.97 -2.65 -13.53
C GLU A 60 17.18 -2.13 -12.74
N LYS A 61 17.10 -2.06 -11.43
CA LYS A 61 18.18 -1.66 -10.51
C LYS A 61 18.99 -2.85 -9.96
N GLY A 62 18.76 -4.05 -10.49
CA GLY A 62 19.52 -5.25 -10.15
C GLY A 62 19.07 -5.95 -8.86
N LEU A 63 17.91 -5.59 -8.30
CA LEU A 63 17.29 -6.33 -7.21
C LEU A 63 16.20 -7.24 -7.78
N GLU A 64 16.59 -8.48 -8.11
CA GLU A 64 15.65 -9.46 -8.64
C GLU A 64 14.59 -9.83 -7.60
N LEU A 65 13.32 -9.64 -7.94
CA LEU A 65 12.18 -9.99 -7.12
C LEU A 65 11.02 -10.44 -8.00
N GLU A 66 10.40 -11.55 -7.64
CA GLU A 66 9.17 -12.03 -8.26
C GLU A 66 7.98 -11.20 -7.73
N GLU A 67 7.02 -10.88 -8.61
CA GLU A 67 5.88 -10.02 -8.23
C GLU A 67 5.03 -10.67 -7.12
N GLU A 68 4.94 -11.98 -7.10
CA GLU A 68 4.23 -12.75 -6.07
C GLU A 68 4.87 -12.60 -4.69
N ARG A 69 6.17 -12.28 -4.65
CA ARG A 69 6.91 -12.08 -3.40
C ARG A 69 6.82 -10.65 -2.86
N PHE A 70 6.24 -9.72 -3.63
CA PHE A 70 6.06 -8.34 -3.18
C PHE A 70 4.61 -8.09 -2.76
N VAL A 71 4.41 -7.55 -1.56
CA VAL A 71 3.09 -7.22 -1.01
C VAL A 71 3.06 -5.78 -0.54
N SER A 72 2.09 -5.03 -1.06
CA SER A 72 1.75 -3.67 -0.61
C SER A 72 0.24 -3.56 -0.37
N PRO A 73 -0.24 -2.49 0.28
CA PRO A 73 -1.67 -2.28 0.49
C PRO A 73 -2.48 -2.29 -0.81
N LEU A 74 -1.89 -1.86 -1.92
CA LEU A 74 -2.54 -1.86 -3.23
C LEU A 74 -2.81 -3.28 -3.74
N LYS A 75 -2.05 -4.29 -3.31
CA LYS A 75 -2.32 -5.69 -3.63
C LYS A 75 -3.51 -6.26 -2.84
N VAL A 76 -3.73 -5.75 -1.64
CA VAL A 76 -4.87 -6.11 -0.78
C VAL A 76 -6.16 -5.40 -1.21
N LEU A 77 -6.06 -4.15 -1.67
CA LEU A 77 -7.17 -3.24 -1.93
C LEU A 77 -8.25 -3.80 -2.89
N PRO A 78 -7.93 -4.38 -4.08
CA PRO A 78 -8.98 -4.87 -4.98
C PRO A 78 -9.82 -5.99 -4.36
N LYS A 79 -9.20 -6.89 -3.60
CA LYS A 79 -9.91 -7.94 -2.87
C LYS A 79 -10.82 -7.36 -1.79
N TYR A 80 -10.34 -6.36 -1.06
CA TYR A 80 -11.13 -5.66 -0.04
C TYR A 80 -12.34 -4.95 -0.67
N LEU A 81 -12.17 -4.19 -1.75
CA LEU A 81 -13.26 -3.51 -2.44
C LEU A 81 -14.33 -4.50 -2.93
N ARG A 82 -13.91 -5.63 -3.50
CA ARG A 82 -14.82 -6.70 -3.94
C ARG A 82 -15.60 -7.31 -2.77
N SER A 83 -14.96 -7.54 -1.63
CA SER A 83 -15.62 -8.07 -0.44
C SER A 83 -16.68 -7.13 0.13
N MET A 84 -16.51 -5.82 -0.04
CA MET A 84 -17.45 -4.78 0.35
C MET A 84 -18.48 -4.45 -0.74
N ASN A 85 -18.45 -5.16 -1.89
CA ASN A 85 -19.27 -4.87 -3.07
C ASN A 85 -19.12 -3.42 -3.59
N ILE A 86 -17.93 -2.84 -3.44
CA ILE A 86 -17.59 -1.51 -3.93
C ILE A 86 -16.96 -1.64 -5.31
N LYS A 87 -17.62 -1.05 -6.32
CA LYS A 87 -17.23 -1.14 -7.73
C LYS A 87 -16.85 0.23 -8.32
N ARG A 88 -17.37 1.32 -7.74
CA ARG A 88 -17.17 2.67 -8.20
C ARG A 88 -16.60 3.54 -7.08
N VAL A 89 -15.46 4.16 -7.33
CA VAL A 89 -14.70 4.90 -6.32
C VAL A 89 -14.21 6.26 -6.84
N LEU A 90 -14.04 7.20 -5.92
CA LEU A 90 -13.16 8.36 -6.10
C LEU A 90 -11.80 8.00 -5.51
N LEU A 91 -10.72 8.29 -6.23
CA LEU A 91 -9.36 8.05 -5.77
C LEU A 91 -8.66 9.34 -5.36
N ILE A 92 -8.20 9.40 -4.13
CA ILE A 92 -7.10 10.26 -3.71
C ILE A 92 -5.83 9.43 -3.86
N GLY A 93 -5.03 9.69 -4.88
CA GLY A 93 -3.87 8.88 -5.23
C GLY A 93 -3.26 9.27 -6.58
N MET A 94 -2.11 8.70 -6.87
CA MET A 94 -1.34 8.96 -8.09
C MET A 94 -1.97 8.27 -9.31
N GLU A 95 -1.73 8.83 -10.50
CA GLU A 95 -2.26 8.30 -11.77
C GLU A 95 -1.92 6.81 -12.05
N PRO A 96 -0.71 6.28 -11.71
CA PRO A 96 -0.45 4.84 -11.86
C PRO A 96 -1.39 3.97 -11.02
N VAL A 97 -1.79 4.43 -9.85
CA VAL A 97 -2.74 3.72 -8.98
C VAL A 97 -4.14 3.72 -9.59
N LYS A 98 -4.57 4.84 -10.21
CA LYS A 98 -5.84 4.92 -10.94
C LYS A 98 -5.91 3.86 -12.04
N ARG A 99 -4.88 3.80 -12.89
CA ARG A 99 -4.81 2.81 -13.99
C ARG A 99 -4.86 1.37 -13.45
N TYR A 100 -4.08 1.09 -12.42
CA TYR A 100 -4.07 -0.22 -11.78
C TYR A 100 -5.45 -0.65 -11.27
N LEU A 101 -6.18 0.24 -10.58
CA LEU A 101 -7.53 -0.06 -10.10
C LEU A 101 -8.50 -0.31 -11.27
N MET A 102 -8.39 0.44 -12.37
CA MET A 102 -9.21 0.23 -13.56
C MET A 102 -8.89 -1.13 -14.23
N GLU A 103 -7.64 -1.54 -14.28
CA GLU A 103 -7.21 -2.86 -14.76
C GLU A 103 -7.76 -3.99 -13.86
N GLU A 104 -7.91 -3.74 -12.55
CA GLU A 104 -8.54 -4.64 -11.59
C GLU A 104 -10.09 -4.65 -11.67
N GLY A 105 -10.67 -3.91 -12.61
CA GLY A 105 -12.12 -3.84 -12.84
C GLY A 105 -12.87 -2.90 -11.88
N ILE A 106 -12.18 -1.97 -11.23
CA ILE A 106 -12.78 -0.94 -10.39
C ILE A 106 -12.98 0.33 -11.22
N GLU A 107 -14.19 0.86 -11.24
CA GLU A 107 -14.49 2.14 -11.90
C GLU A 107 -13.97 3.30 -11.05
N VAL A 108 -12.99 4.04 -11.56
CA VAL A 108 -12.42 5.21 -10.88
C VAL A 108 -12.89 6.48 -11.59
N VAL A 109 -13.62 7.33 -10.86
CA VAL A 109 -14.24 8.55 -11.41
C VAL A 109 -13.89 9.80 -10.61
N GLU A 110 -13.94 10.95 -11.26
CA GLU A 110 -13.81 12.27 -10.63
C GLU A 110 -15.19 12.87 -10.36
N ASP A 111 -15.95 12.17 -9.52
CA ASP A 111 -17.30 12.51 -9.13
C ASP A 111 -17.53 12.12 -7.66
N HIS A 112 -18.51 12.78 -7.03
CA HIS A 112 -18.91 12.46 -5.66
C HIS A 112 -19.95 11.32 -5.57
N GLN A 113 -20.61 10.96 -6.67
CA GLN A 113 -21.58 9.86 -6.72
C GLN A 113 -20.84 8.52 -6.82
N VAL A 114 -20.22 8.09 -5.72
CA VAL A 114 -19.40 6.90 -5.60
C VAL A 114 -19.73 6.10 -4.35
N GLN A 115 -19.35 4.84 -4.33
CA GLN A 115 -19.54 3.95 -3.18
C GLN A 115 -18.42 4.08 -2.15
N GLY A 116 -17.22 4.48 -2.59
CA GLY A 116 -16.06 4.63 -1.73
C GLY A 116 -15.11 5.73 -2.18
N VAL A 117 -14.43 6.31 -1.21
CA VAL A 117 -13.29 7.20 -1.40
C VAL A 117 -12.05 6.42 -0.99
N VAL A 118 -11.28 5.97 -1.97
CA VAL A 118 -9.98 5.31 -1.73
C VAL A 118 -8.94 6.39 -1.48
N VAL A 119 -8.22 6.27 -0.37
CA VAL A 119 -7.18 7.21 0.04
C VAL A 119 -5.83 6.51 0.03
N ALA A 120 -5.02 6.81 -0.98
CA ALA A 120 -3.62 6.45 -1.11
C ALA A 120 -2.72 7.68 -0.95
N GLN A 121 -1.41 7.52 -1.11
CA GLN A 121 -0.51 8.68 -1.15
C GLN A 121 -0.71 9.46 -2.46
N ASP A 122 -1.07 10.73 -2.34
CA ASP A 122 -1.22 11.65 -3.46
C ASP A 122 -0.35 12.90 -3.25
N ARG A 123 0.70 13.03 -4.07
CA ARG A 123 1.63 14.16 -4.00
C ARG A 123 1.12 15.41 -4.74
N SER A 124 0.00 15.29 -5.45
CA SER A 124 -0.67 16.36 -6.20
C SER A 124 -2.06 16.66 -5.68
N LEU A 125 -2.37 16.24 -4.44
CA LEU A 125 -3.66 16.46 -3.81
C LEU A 125 -4.00 17.96 -3.73
N ASP A 126 -5.15 18.32 -4.26
CA ASP A 126 -5.69 19.69 -4.26
C ASP A 126 -7.04 19.81 -3.57
N PHE A 127 -7.49 21.06 -3.37
CA PHE A 127 -8.78 21.32 -2.73
C PHE A 127 -9.98 20.88 -3.55
N HIS A 128 -9.87 20.80 -4.86
CA HIS A 128 -10.97 20.30 -5.70
C HIS A 128 -11.20 18.80 -5.43
N LYS A 129 -10.15 18.01 -5.39
CA LYS A 129 -10.24 16.59 -5.06
C LYS A 129 -10.73 16.36 -3.64
N LEU A 130 -10.28 17.16 -2.67
CA LEU A 130 -10.81 17.14 -1.29
C LEU A 130 -12.27 17.48 -1.21
N LYS A 131 -12.74 18.50 -1.97
CA LYS A 131 -14.15 18.86 -2.07
C LYS A 131 -15.01 17.71 -2.59
N LEU A 132 -14.57 17.02 -3.65
CA LEU A 132 -15.26 15.83 -4.16
C LEU A 132 -15.31 14.71 -3.14
N ALA A 133 -14.19 14.46 -2.45
CA ALA A 133 -14.09 13.41 -1.44
C ALA A 133 -15.01 13.66 -0.23
N VAL A 134 -14.99 14.87 0.31
CA VAL A 134 -15.91 15.28 1.39
C VAL A 134 -17.38 15.15 0.95
N SER A 135 -17.70 15.61 -0.26
CA SER A 135 -19.06 15.51 -0.82
C SER A 135 -19.50 14.06 -1.02
N ALA A 136 -18.58 13.19 -1.47
CA ALA A 136 -18.87 11.76 -1.62
C ALA A 136 -19.24 11.10 -0.29
N VAL A 137 -18.47 11.38 0.75
CA VAL A 137 -18.75 10.83 2.09
C VAL A 137 -20.02 11.42 2.69
N PHE A 138 -20.19 12.74 2.62
CA PHE A 138 -21.28 13.45 3.29
C PHE A 138 -22.63 13.33 2.57
N LEU A 139 -22.64 13.39 1.25
CA LEU A 139 -23.90 13.40 0.44
C LEU A 139 -24.25 12.01 -0.10
N ALA A 140 -23.26 11.21 -0.51
CA ALA A 140 -23.50 9.91 -1.10
C ALA A 140 -23.24 8.74 -0.13
N SER A 141 -22.88 9.03 1.13
CA SER A 141 -22.56 8.01 2.14
C SER A 141 -21.44 7.05 1.72
N ALA A 142 -20.50 7.57 0.91
CA ALA A 142 -19.36 6.79 0.46
C ALA A 142 -18.48 6.34 1.64
N LYS A 143 -17.96 5.12 1.57
CA LYS A 143 -17.02 4.62 2.59
C LYS A 143 -15.65 5.28 2.42
N ILE A 144 -15.01 5.64 3.53
CA ILE A 144 -13.61 6.11 3.53
C ILE A 144 -12.70 4.89 3.63
N ILE A 145 -11.82 4.70 2.63
CA ILE A 145 -10.98 3.50 2.50
C ILE A 145 -9.52 3.92 2.35
N PRO A 146 -8.83 4.25 3.46
CA PRO A 146 -7.39 4.44 3.42
C PRO A 146 -6.70 3.10 3.14
N VAL A 147 -5.71 3.10 2.26
CA VAL A 147 -4.93 1.89 1.95
C VAL A 147 -3.97 1.54 3.08
N ASN A 148 -3.59 2.52 3.90
CA ASN A 148 -2.88 2.34 5.16
C ASN A 148 -3.20 3.50 6.12
N LEU A 149 -2.84 3.36 7.39
CA LEU A 149 -3.04 4.38 8.41
C LEU A 149 -1.76 5.15 8.76
N SER A 150 -0.76 5.15 7.89
CA SER A 150 0.45 5.94 8.06
C SER A 150 0.11 7.43 8.17
N ARG A 151 0.77 8.10 9.12
CA ARG A 151 0.50 9.51 9.44
C ARG A 151 1.25 10.46 8.50
N ILE A 152 2.56 10.24 8.35
CA ILE A 152 3.46 11.07 7.55
C ILE A 152 4.40 10.17 6.74
N VAL A 153 4.91 10.70 5.65
CA VAL A 153 5.95 10.09 4.83
C VAL A 153 7.06 11.10 4.62
N LYS A 154 8.30 10.70 4.93
CA LYS A 154 9.48 11.52 4.65
C LYS A 154 9.79 11.49 3.16
N ASP A 155 10.08 12.65 2.59
CA ASP A 155 10.57 12.78 1.22
C ASP A 155 12.10 12.86 1.16
N ASP A 156 12.67 12.73 -0.05
CA ASP A 156 14.12 12.73 -0.27
C ASP A 156 14.77 14.11 0.01
N ASP A 157 14.00 15.20 -0.01
CA ASP A 157 14.43 16.54 0.38
C ASP A 157 14.46 16.79 1.91
N GLY A 158 14.06 15.78 2.69
CA GLY A 158 14.00 15.84 4.15
C GLY A 158 12.70 16.40 4.72
N LEU A 159 11.78 16.86 3.89
CA LEU A 159 10.44 17.29 4.29
C LEU A 159 9.48 16.13 4.42
N TYR A 160 8.26 16.39 4.90
CA TYR A 160 7.27 15.36 5.16
C TYR A 160 5.95 15.66 4.47
N PHE A 161 5.37 14.65 3.82
CA PHE A 161 3.99 14.67 3.35
C PHE A 161 3.03 14.11 4.41
N PRO A 162 1.78 14.62 4.47
CA PRO A 162 0.70 13.86 5.11
C PRO A 162 0.47 12.57 4.34
N SER A 163 0.41 11.44 5.03
CA SER A 163 0.14 10.15 4.39
C SER A 163 -1.34 9.82 4.36
N ALA A 164 -1.70 8.68 3.75
CA ALA A 164 -3.07 8.25 3.55
C ALA A 164 -3.92 8.27 4.84
N GLY A 165 -3.36 7.82 5.96
CA GLY A 165 -4.06 7.85 7.25
C GLY A 165 -4.44 9.25 7.72
N SER A 166 -3.54 10.24 7.56
CA SER A 166 -3.83 11.63 7.93
C SER A 166 -4.90 12.25 7.06
N VAL A 167 -4.87 11.99 5.75
CA VAL A 167 -5.89 12.49 4.82
C VAL A 167 -7.25 11.83 5.12
N ALA A 168 -7.28 10.53 5.36
CA ALA A 168 -8.51 9.82 5.72
C ALA A 168 -9.11 10.31 7.05
N LEU A 169 -8.27 10.60 8.05
CA LEU A 169 -8.71 11.20 9.32
C LEU A 169 -9.28 12.61 9.13
N MET A 170 -8.71 13.41 8.24
CA MET A 170 -9.25 14.71 7.87
C MET A 170 -10.65 14.57 7.25
N LEU A 171 -10.84 13.62 6.31
CA LEU A 171 -12.16 13.35 5.74
C LEU A 171 -13.15 12.86 6.79
N LYS A 172 -12.71 11.94 7.67
CA LYS A 172 -13.54 11.43 8.78
C LYS A 172 -13.99 12.56 9.69
N HIS A 173 -13.09 13.47 10.08
CA HIS A 173 -13.41 14.62 10.91
C HIS A 173 -14.36 15.58 10.21
N ALA A 174 -14.07 15.96 8.96
CA ALA A 174 -14.87 16.92 8.19
C ALA A 174 -16.31 16.46 7.97
N THR A 175 -16.53 15.15 7.87
CA THR A 175 -17.85 14.57 7.56
C THR A 175 -18.55 13.97 8.77
N ASN A 176 -17.94 14.01 9.95
CA ASN A 176 -18.40 13.31 11.15
C ASN A 176 -18.69 11.82 10.87
N TYR A 177 -17.79 11.18 10.09
CA TYR A 177 -17.93 9.80 9.63
C TYR A 177 -17.92 8.82 10.83
N PRO A 178 -18.97 7.98 10.98
CA PRO A 178 -19.16 7.21 12.21
C PRO A 178 -18.29 5.95 12.31
N ASP A 179 -17.95 5.35 11.15
CA ASP A 179 -17.29 4.05 11.15
C ASP A 179 -15.79 4.15 11.45
N GLU A 180 -15.20 3.04 11.91
CA GLU A 180 -13.77 2.88 12.01
C GLU A 180 -13.14 2.88 10.61
N LEU A 181 -11.94 3.45 10.49
CA LEU A 181 -11.19 3.43 9.24
C LEU A 181 -10.47 2.08 9.08
N PRO A 182 -10.62 1.39 7.92
CA PRO A 182 -9.87 0.17 7.67
C PRO A 182 -8.37 0.46 7.54
N ASN A 183 -7.56 -0.52 7.86
CA ASN A 183 -6.12 -0.50 7.57
C ASN A 183 -5.76 -1.70 6.69
N LEU A 184 -5.40 -1.45 5.43
CA LEU A 184 -5.01 -2.48 4.47
C LEU A 184 -3.49 -2.63 4.36
N GLY A 185 -2.73 -1.87 5.16
CA GLY A 185 -1.28 -1.89 5.21
C GLY A 185 -0.73 -2.47 6.51
N LYS A 186 0.61 -2.51 6.61
CA LYS A 186 1.30 -2.89 7.86
C LYS A 186 0.88 -1.97 9.01
N PRO A 187 0.71 -2.47 10.22
CA PRO A 187 0.80 -3.85 10.70
C PRO A 187 -0.56 -4.56 10.77
N SER A 188 -1.54 -4.22 9.94
CA SER A 188 -2.89 -4.80 10.03
C SER A 188 -2.89 -6.31 9.85
N LYS A 189 -3.86 -6.96 10.49
CA LYS A 189 -4.06 -8.40 10.35
C LYS A 189 -4.35 -8.79 8.90
N GLU A 190 -5.19 -8.03 8.22
CA GLU A 190 -5.54 -8.25 6.80
C GLU A 190 -4.31 -8.25 5.91
N PHE A 191 -3.40 -7.32 6.14
CA PHE A 191 -2.15 -7.23 5.37
C PHE A 191 -1.23 -8.41 5.67
N ILE A 192 -1.03 -8.75 6.95
CA ILE A 192 -0.17 -9.86 7.36
C ILE A 192 -0.72 -11.20 6.87
N ASP A 193 -2.01 -11.44 7.00
CA ASP A 193 -2.67 -12.66 6.49
C ASP A 193 -2.48 -12.78 4.97
N TYR A 194 -2.60 -11.66 4.24
CA TYR A 194 -2.34 -11.64 2.80
C TYR A 194 -0.88 -11.96 2.48
N ALA A 195 0.05 -11.35 3.21
CA ALA A 195 1.49 -11.54 2.99
C ALA A 195 1.95 -12.98 3.29
N LEU A 196 1.30 -13.65 4.24
CA LEU A 196 1.61 -15.04 4.63
C LEU A 196 0.89 -16.09 3.77
N ASN A 197 -0.11 -15.68 2.99
CA ASN A 197 -0.89 -16.62 2.18
C ASN A 197 0.00 -17.41 1.21
N GLY A 198 -0.09 -18.75 1.24
CA GLY A 198 0.71 -19.65 0.42
C GLY A 198 2.17 -19.82 0.85
N LEU A 199 2.54 -19.30 2.04
CA LEU A 199 3.82 -19.62 2.68
C LEU A 199 3.59 -20.64 3.78
N GLU A 200 4.45 -21.66 3.82
CA GLU A 200 4.45 -22.69 4.86
C GLU A 200 5.58 -22.42 5.85
N GLY A 201 5.28 -22.47 7.14
CA GLY A 201 6.24 -22.30 8.21
C GLY A 201 5.59 -22.05 9.56
N GLU A 202 6.33 -22.29 10.65
CA GLU A 202 5.83 -22.20 12.02
C GLU A 202 6.22 -20.88 12.71
N GLU A 203 7.27 -20.22 12.25
CA GLU A 203 7.80 -18.99 12.85
C GLU A 203 7.90 -17.88 11.82
N VAL A 204 7.33 -16.72 12.12
CA VAL A 204 7.36 -15.54 11.25
C VAL A 204 8.28 -14.48 11.85
N TYR A 205 9.23 -14.04 11.06
CA TYR A 205 10.18 -12.98 11.41
C TYR A 205 9.93 -11.75 10.54
N LEU A 206 9.75 -10.60 11.16
CA LEU A 206 9.70 -9.31 10.48
C LEU A 206 11.09 -8.65 10.55
N ILE A 207 11.61 -8.27 9.40
CA ILE A 207 12.82 -7.44 9.29
C ILE A 207 12.37 -6.05 8.84
N SER A 208 12.52 -5.07 9.70
CA SER A 208 12.09 -3.69 9.48
C SER A 208 13.06 -2.71 10.14
N ASP A 209 13.14 -1.48 9.63
CA ASP A 209 13.82 -0.35 10.26
C ASP A 209 12.87 0.48 11.15
N ASP A 210 11.56 0.24 11.06
CA ASP A 210 10.56 0.80 11.96
C ASP A 210 10.53 0.03 13.30
N ILE A 211 10.81 0.74 14.40
CA ILE A 211 10.76 0.22 15.77
C ILE A 211 9.46 0.69 16.44
#